data_fd01274b7fecbfab45e09368cb8c6847
#
_entry.id   fd01274b7fecbfab45e09368cb8c6847
#
_cell.length_a   1.000
_cell.length_b   1.000
_cell.length_c   1.000
_cell.angle_alpha   90.00
_cell.angle_beta   90.00
_cell.angle_gamma   90.00
#
_symmetry.space_group_name_H-M   'P 1'
#
loop_
_entity.id
_entity.type
_entity.pdbx_description
1 polymer ?
#
loop_
_entity_poly.entity_id
_entity_poly.type
_entity_poly.pdbx_seq_one_letter_code
_entity_poly.pdbx_strand_id
1 'polypeptide(L)'
;MFNFFSRSEPAAGFLENELLASVMAAVESGVIVYDPDVKVSVFNKAAERIFGLRAEEAIGRRFSPEQIKEPRFKAIIQMFFPSLAPVVVKHSESGAYPQTVDISLDNPQIELRIITNKIIDNEGGVKGFVKIITDRTRETEILKSKNEFIAVAAHQLRTPLTAVSWIFELLAKEPLNENQRQLVNSGLESSAFILKIVNDLLDISKIEEGRFGYNFKTINLIDYIEKILIEPEIKETADKAGVKIYFNKPPESSIEVNIDEQKLAMALFNLIDNAIRYNVKNGEVIVGIERLKDKPYIQISVKDTGIGVPKEDAKKLFDKFFRAENAVKAVTGGSGLGLYIVRNIIRRHGGETWFESEINRGSTFYFTLPTDPKLIPPKEFAREIG
;
A
#
# COMPACT_ATOMS: atom_id res chain seq x y z
N MET A 1 -16.52 -57.60 38.64
CA MET A 1 -16.91 -56.88 37.42
C MET A 1 -17.18 -55.45 37.84
N PHE A 2 -16.16 -54.60 37.73
CA PHE A 2 -16.17 -53.26 38.32
C PHE A 2 -16.70 -52.24 37.36
N ASN A 3 -17.78 -51.57 37.75
CA ASN A 3 -18.36 -50.40 37.08
C ASN A 3 -17.51 -49.14 37.44
N PHE A 4 -16.71 -48.67 36.51
CA PHE A 4 -15.97 -47.42 36.62
C PHE A 4 -16.40 -46.46 35.50
N PHE A 5 -17.60 -45.92 35.57
CA PHE A 5 -17.97 -44.72 34.79
C PHE A 5 -19.21 -44.06 35.44
N SER A 6 -18.93 -43.22 36.42
CA SER A 6 -19.83 -42.09 36.74
C SER A 6 -19.19 -41.19 37.81
N ARG A 7 -18.44 -40.21 37.40
CA ARG A 7 -18.10 -38.98 38.14
C ARG A 7 -17.09 -38.19 37.36
N SER A 8 -17.54 -37.14 36.64
CA SER A 8 -16.73 -35.90 36.52
C SER A 8 -17.26 -34.93 35.47
N GLU A 9 -18.49 -34.45 35.56
CA GLU A 9 -18.94 -33.34 34.72
C GLU A 9 -18.82 -31.94 35.35
N PRO A 10 -18.68 -31.71 36.68
CA PRO A 10 -18.46 -30.36 37.20
C PRO A 10 -17.01 -29.88 37.12
N ALA A 11 -16.00 -30.78 37.06
CA ALA A 11 -14.60 -30.39 37.07
C ALA A 11 -14.08 -29.93 35.68
N ALA A 12 -14.60 -30.51 34.60
CA ALA A 12 -14.20 -30.12 33.24
C ALA A 12 -14.68 -28.72 32.91
N GLY A 13 -15.93 -28.37 33.19
CA GLY A 13 -16.47 -27.03 32.96
C GLY A 13 -15.85 -25.95 33.84
N PHE A 14 -15.38 -26.28 35.05
CA PHE A 14 -14.66 -25.35 35.91
C PHE A 14 -13.25 -25.03 35.37
N LEU A 15 -12.53 -26.07 34.95
CA LEU A 15 -11.19 -25.93 34.31
C LEU A 15 -11.27 -25.20 32.97
N GLU A 16 -12.29 -25.43 32.14
CA GLU A 16 -12.52 -24.70 30.90
C GLU A 16 -12.80 -23.23 31.17
N ASN A 17 -13.59 -22.87 32.17
CA ASN A 17 -13.87 -21.48 32.53
C ASN A 17 -12.64 -20.74 33.08
N GLU A 18 -11.85 -21.42 33.94
CA GLU A 18 -10.58 -20.83 34.45
C GLU A 18 -9.54 -20.64 33.34
N LEU A 19 -9.39 -21.60 32.43
CA LEU A 19 -8.51 -21.49 31.27
C LEU A 19 -8.96 -20.35 30.36
N LEU A 20 -10.23 -20.26 30.04
CA LEU A 20 -10.80 -19.19 29.23
C LEU A 20 -10.58 -17.83 29.88
N ALA A 21 -10.81 -17.68 31.17
CA ALA A 21 -10.57 -16.46 31.94
C ALA A 21 -9.10 -16.06 31.92
N SER A 22 -8.18 -17.03 32.05
CA SER A 22 -6.74 -16.82 32.01
C SER A 22 -6.28 -16.37 30.62
N VAL A 23 -6.78 -17.02 29.56
CA VAL A 23 -6.50 -16.62 28.17
C VAL A 23 -7.00 -15.19 27.91
N MET A 24 -8.26 -14.90 28.32
CA MET A 24 -8.86 -13.56 28.14
C MET A 24 -8.11 -12.48 28.91
N ALA A 25 -7.51 -12.80 30.05
CA ALA A 25 -6.70 -11.86 30.83
C ALA A 25 -5.31 -11.61 30.21
N ALA A 26 -4.73 -12.62 29.54
CA ALA A 26 -3.42 -12.57 28.91
C ALA A 26 -3.44 -11.86 27.52
N VAL A 27 -4.61 -11.78 26.88
CA VAL A 27 -4.75 -11.12 25.57
C VAL A 27 -4.59 -9.61 25.72
N GLU A 28 -3.63 -9.02 25.00
CA GLU A 28 -3.37 -7.56 25.02
C GLU A 28 -4.45 -6.75 24.30
N SER A 29 -5.15 -7.36 23.33
CA SER A 29 -6.28 -6.73 22.65
C SER A 29 -7.53 -6.74 23.52
N GLY A 30 -8.32 -5.67 23.45
CA GLY A 30 -9.65 -5.62 24.05
C GLY A 30 -10.56 -6.65 23.40
N VAL A 31 -11.22 -7.47 24.21
CA VAL A 31 -12.22 -8.44 23.74
C VAL A 31 -13.56 -8.12 24.38
N ILE A 32 -14.54 -7.84 23.53
CA ILE A 32 -15.92 -7.51 23.93
C ILE A 32 -16.88 -8.43 23.20
N VAL A 33 -17.73 -9.12 23.97
CA VAL A 33 -18.83 -9.93 23.41
C VAL A 33 -20.15 -9.26 23.79
N TYR A 34 -21.08 -9.22 22.84
CA TYR A 34 -22.40 -8.60 23.03
C TYR A 34 -23.46 -9.30 22.17
N ASP A 35 -24.71 -9.19 22.60
CA ASP A 35 -25.86 -9.72 21.88
C ASP A 35 -26.33 -8.80 20.74
N PRO A 36 -27.29 -9.20 19.90
CA PRO A 36 -27.80 -8.35 18.81
C PRO A 36 -28.38 -7.00 19.28
N ASP A 37 -28.76 -6.90 20.55
CA ASP A 37 -29.25 -5.67 21.19
C ASP A 37 -28.15 -4.78 21.79
N VAL A 38 -26.87 -5.10 21.51
CA VAL A 38 -25.68 -4.39 22.02
C VAL A 38 -25.59 -4.44 23.56
N LYS A 39 -26.11 -5.52 24.18
CA LYS A 39 -25.90 -5.78 25.60
C LYS A 39 -24.62 -6.59 25.78
N VAL A 40 -23.67 -6.03 26.53
CA VAL A 40 -22.35 -6.62 26.75
C VAL A 40 -22.43 -7.83 27.69
N SER A 41 -21.80 -8.94 27.31
CA SER A 41 -21.67 -10.15 28.11
C SER A 41 -20.24 -10.47 28.54
N VAL A 42 -19.25 -10.04 27.75
CA VAL A 42 -17.81 -10.19 28.06
C VAL A 42 -17.10 -8.86 27.86
N PHE A 43 -16.20 -8.52 28.78
CA PHE A 43 -15.37 -7.34 28.73
C PHE A 43 -14.04 -7.65 29.45
N ASN A 44 -12.95 -7.85 28.70
CA ASN A 44 -11.69 -8.29 29.28
C ASN A 44 -10.86 -7.12 29.86
N LYS A 45 -9.77 -7.45 30.56
CA LYS A 45 -8.88 -6.45 31.18
C LYS A 45 -8.25 -5.46 30.20
N ALA A 46 -7.98 -5.89 28.96
CA ALA A 46 -7.47 -4.99 27.94
C ALA A 46 -8.53 -3.96 27.50
N ALA A 47 -9.79 -4.40 27.35
CA ALA A 47 -10.89 -3.49 27.07
C ALA A 47 -11.10 -2.46 28.20
N GLU A 48 -10.93 -2.87 29.48
CA GLU A 48 -10.98 -1.93 30.60
C GLU A 48 -9.93 -0.81 30.48
N ARG A 49 -8.69 -1.19 30.09
CA ARG A 49 -7.59 -0.22 29.89
C ARG A 49 -7.85 0.72 28.72
N ILE A 50 -8.32 0.18 27.58
CA ILE A 50 -8.55 0.95 26.36
C ILE A 50 -9.66 2.00 26.57
N PHE A 51 -10.79 1.60 27.21
CA PHE A 51 -11.95 2.47 27.35
C PHE A 51 -12.07 3.18 28.70
N GLY A 52 -11.17 2.88 29.66
CA GLY A 52 -11.23 3.47 31.01
C GLY A 52 -12.49 3.08 31.80
N LEU A 53 -13.12 1.93 31.47
CA LEU A 53 -14.32 1.42 32.09
C LEU A 53 -14.02 0.11 32.81
N ARG A 54 -14.59 -0.11 33.99
CA ARG A 54 -14.52 -1.43 34.64
C ARG A 54 -15.49 -2.42 33.97
N ALA A 55 -15.12 -3.69 33.98
CA ALA A 55 -16.00 -4.75 33.46
C ALA A 55 -17.38 -4.74 34.11
N GLU A 56 -17.46 -4.47 35.42
CA GLU A 56 -18.69 -4.37 36.18
C GLU A 56 -19.64 -3.26 35.71
N GLU A 57 -19.09 -2.20 35.07
CA GLU A 57 -19.86 -1.08 34.54
C GLU A 57 -20.33 -1.34 33.09
N ALA A 58 -19.65 -2.23 32.38
CA ALA A 58 -19.91 -2.54 30.98
C ALA A 58 -20.78 -3.82 30.85
N ILE A 59 -20.48 -4.85 31.63
CA ILE A 59 -21.22 -6.15 31.55
C ILE A 59 -22.67 -5.97 31.99
N GLY A 60 -23.57 -6.51 31.16
CA GLY A 60 -25.03 -6.40 31.39
C GLY A 60 -25.63 -5.07 30.90
N ARG A 61 -24.81 -4.09 30.57
CA ARG A 61 -25.25 -2.80 30.02
C ARG A 61 -25.56 -2.91 28.55
N ARG A 62 -26.62 -2.25 28.11
CA ARG A 62 -26.94 -2.00 26.70
C ARG A 62 -26.42 -0.64 26.30
N PHE A 63 -25.64 -0.60 25.22
CA PHE A 63 -25.11 0.63 24.66
C PHE A 63 -25.94 1.09 23.45
N SER A 64 -26.21 2.41 23.37
CA SER A 64 -26.97 3.01 22.29
C SER A 64 -26.32 4.31 21.78
N PRO A 65 -26.56 4.72 20.52
CA PRO A 65 -25.97 5.93 19.93
C PRO A 65 -26.25 7.21 20.73
N GLU A 66 -27.39 7.31 21.42
CA GLU A 66 -27.79 8.50 22.17
C GLU A 66 -26.84 8.81 23.32
N GLN A 67 -26.20 7.79 23.89
CA GLN A 67 -25.25 7.90 25.00
C GLN A 67 -23.90 8.53 24.58
N ILE A 68 -23.70 8.87 23.29
CA ILE A 68 -22.52 9.60 22.81
C ILE A 68 -22.30 10.95 23.53
N LYS A 69 -23.38 11.51 24.09
CA LYS A 69 -23.35 12.76 24.86
C LYS A 69 -22.73 12.62 26.23
N GLU A 70 -22.61 11.40 26.73
CA GLU A 70 -21.96 11.12 28.03
C GLU A 70 -20.46 10.95 27.79
N PRO A 71 -19.60 11.90 28.27
CA PRO A 71 -18.14 11.87 27.94
C PRO A 71 -17.48 10.55 28.34
N ARG A 72 -17.94 9.93 29.44
CA ARG A 72 -17.42 8.67 29.96
C ARG A 72 -17.61 7.48 29.00
N PHE A 73 -18.69 7.47 28.23
CA PHE A 73 -19.02 6.39 27.30
C PHE A 73 -18.74 6.71 25.86
N LYS A 74 -18.28 7.92 25.55
CA LYS A 74 -18.07 8.40 24.18
C LYS A 74 -17.19 7.43 23.37
N ALA A 75 -16.05 7.03 23.90
CA ALA A 75 -15.10 6.15 23.21
C ALA A 75 -15.69 4.76 22.91
N ILE A 76 -16.36 4.13 23.88
CA ILE A 76 -16.97 2.83 23.69
C ILE A 76 -18.18 2.89 22.75
N ILE A 77 -18.95 3.98 22.76
CA ILE A 77 -20.06 4.20 21.82
C ILE A 77 -19.52 4.32 20.38
N GLN A 78 -18.47 5.07 20.17
CA GLN A 78 -17.82 5.22 18.85
C GLN A 78 -17.24 3.88 18.36
N MET A 79 -16.77 3.01 19.27
CA MET A 79 -16.33 1.67 18.95
C MET A 79 -17.51 0.74 18.54
N PHE A 80 -18.66 0.81 19.24
CA PHE A 80 -19.83 0.05 18.85
C PHE A 80 -20.46 0.57 17.55
N PHE A 81 -20.51 1.90 17.39
CA PHE A 81 -21.10 2.63 16.27
C PHE A 81 -20.04 3.49 15.56
N PRO A 82 -19.18 2.88 14.72
CA PRO A 82 -18.05 3.56 14.09
C PRO A 82 -18.43 4.81 13.31
N SER A 83 -19.63 4.88 12.74
CA SER A 83 -20.14 6.09 12.03
C SER A 83 -20.18 7.36 12.89
N LEU A 84 -20.09 7.23 14.21
CA LEU A 84 -20.03 8.34 15.17
C LEU A 84 -18.59 8.76 15.51
N ALA A 85 -17.58 8.04 15.05
CA ALA A 85 -16.18 8.40 15.25
C ALA A 85 -15.76 9.51 14.26
N PRO A 86 -14.80 10.39 14.64
CA PRO A 86 -14.31 11.46 13.78
C PRO A 86 -13.69 10.98 12.47
N VAL A 87 -12.95 9.87 12.54
CA VAL A 87 -12.35 9.23 11.36
C VAL A 87 -12.64 7.75 11.40
N VAL A 88 -13.09 7.21 10.25
CA VAL A 88 -13.43 5.80 10.08
C VAL A 88 -12.85 5.31 8.77
N VAL A 89 -12.07 4.22 8.82
CA VAL A 89 -11.53 3.53 7.65
C VAL A 89 -12.04 2.10 7.68
N LYS A 90 -12.84 1.71 6.67
CA LYS A 90 -13.37 0.35 6.52
C LYS A 90 -12.44 -0.46 5.62
N HIS A 91 -12.11 -1.68 6.05
CA HIS A 91 -11.24 -2.60 5.33
C HIS A 91 -11.99 -3.83 4.79
N SER A 92 -13.27 -3.95 5.08
CA SER A 92 -14.12 -5.05 4.63
C SER A 92 -15.35 -4.51 3.91
N GLU A 93 -15.92 -5.31 3.02
CA GLU A 93 -17.18 -5.01 2.36
C GLU A 93 -18.33 -4.93 3.36
N SER A 94 -19.32 -4.09 3.04
CA SER A 94 -20.50 -3.93 3.90
C SER A 94 -21.28 -5.24 3.98
N GLY A 95 -21.47 -5.74 5.21
CA GLY A 95 -22.18 -7.00 5.47
C GLY A 95 -21.31 -8.25 5.48
N ALA A 96 -20.05 -8.20 4.99
CA ALA A 96 -19.10 -9.29 5.13
C ALA A 96 -18.58 -9.42 6.56
N TYR A 97 -18.24 -10.65 6.98
CA TYR A 97 -17.61 -10.93 8.27
C TYR A 97 -16.40 -11.84 8.06
N PRO A 98 -15.28 -11.62 8.78
CA PRO A 98 -15.07 -10.56 9.79
C PRO A 98 -15.10 -9.15 9.21
N GLN A 99 -15.72 -8.21 9.91
CA GLN A 99 -15.63 -6.79 9.59
C GLN A 99 -14.41 -6.20 10.26
N THR A 100 -13.55 -5.52 9.48
CA THR A 100 -12.39 -4.80 9.99
C THR A 100 -12.57 -3.31 9.75
N VAL A 101 -12.44 -2.52 10.82
CA VAL A 101 -12.60 -1.06 10.80
C VAL A 101 -11.52 -0.43 11.66
N ASP A 102 -10.82 0.58 11.13
CA ASP A 102 -9.97 1.47 11.93
C ASP A 102 -10.75 2.73 12.27
N ILE A 103 -10.67 3.17 13.52
CA ILE A 103 -11.27 4.42 13.99
C ILE A 103 -10.23 5.25 14.73
N SER A 104 -10.28 6.58 14.52
CA SER A 104 -9.54 7.54 15.33
C SER A 104 -10.48 8.25 16.28
N LEU A 105 -10.14 8.29 17.54
CA LEU A 105 -10.89 8.98 18.61
C LEU A 105 -10.14 10.24 19.04
N ASP A 106 -10.87 11.32 19.34
CA ASP A 106 -10.27 12.59 19.75
C ASP A 106 -10.04 12.68 21.26
N ASN A 107 -10.89 12.05 22.05
CA ASN A 107 -10.83 12.11 23.50
C ASN A 107 -11.30 10.80 24.16
N PRO A 108 -10.35 9.98 24.63
CA PRO A 108 -8.90 10.15 24.50
C PRO A 108 -8.44 10.03 23.03
N GLN A 109 -7.27 10.62 22.70
CA GLN A 109 -6.70 10.48 21.37
C GLN A 109 -6.13 9.06 21.23
N ILE A 110 -6.87 8.17 20.57
CA ILE A 110 -6.55 6.75 20.40
C ILE A 110 -6.87 6.32 18.98
N GLU A 111 -6.00 5.50 18.42
CA GLU A 111 -6.17 4.83 17.12
C GLU A 111 -6.51 3.36 17.38
N LEU A 112 -7.70 2.94 17.01
CA LEU A 112 -8.18 1.57 17.26
C LEU A 112 -8.42 0.82 15.97
N ARG A 113 -7.92 -0.41 15.90
CA ARG A 113 -8.37 -1.41 14.92
C ARG A 113 -9.40 -2.31 15.58
N ILE A 114 -10.56 -2.45 14.95
CA ILE A 114 -11.69 -3.22 15.44
C ILE A 114 -12.01 -4.30 14.43
N ILE A 115 -11.91 -5.56 14.86
CA ILE A 115 -12.33 -6.71 14.08
C ILE A 115 -13.60 -7.23 14.74
N THR A 116 -14.70 -7.28 13.97
CA THR A 116 -16.00 -7.78 14.46
C THR A 116 -16.34 -9.09 13.76
N ASN A 117 -16.69 -10.12 14.53
CA ASN A 117 -17.14 -11.40 14.01
C ASN A 117 -18.49 -11.79 14.61
N LYS A 118 -19.28 -12.62 13.89
CA LYS A 118 -20.54 -13.17 14.37
C LYS A 118 -20.29 -14.38 15.26
N ILE A 119 -21.10 -14.51 16.30
CA ILE A 119 -21.25 -15.74 17.08
C ILE A 119 -22.55 -16.40 16.62
N ILE A 120 -22.43 -17.61 16.07
CA ILE A 120 -23.54 -18.35 15.46
C ILE A 120 -23.90 -19.50 16.41
N ASP A 121 -25.19 -19.76 16.60
CA ASP A 121 -25.67 -20.93 17.32
C ASP A 121 -25.64 -22.20 16.45
N ASN A 122 -26.02 -23.35 17.05
CA ASN A 122 -26.03 -24.64 16.38
C ASN A 122 -27.06 -24.73 15.23
N GLU A 123 -28.01 -23.81 15.15
CA GLU A 123 -29.08 -23.74 14.16
C GLU A 123 -28.77 -22.71 13.04
N GLY A 124 -27.60 -22.04 13.11
CA GLY A 124 -27.16 -21.02 12.15
C GLY A 124 -27.69 -19.61 12.44
N GLY A 125 -28.34 -19.41 13.59
CA GLY A 125 -28.84 -18.12 14.05
C GLY A 125 -27.72 -17.26 14.65
N VAL A 126 -27.81 -15.93 14.51
CA VAL A 126 -26.84 -15.00 15.10
C VAL A 126 -27.16 -14.80 16.56
N LYS A 127 -26.37 -15.38 17.46
CA LYS A 127 -26.50 -15.27 18.92
C LYS A 127 -25.87 -13.99 19.47
N GLY A 128 -24.92 -13.42 18.76
CA GLY A 128 -24.20 -12.22 19.18
C GLY A 128 -23.00 -11.93 18.30
N PHE A 129 -22.13 -11.07 18.81
CA PHE A 129 -20.93 -10.64 18.13
C PHE A 129 -19.76 -10.59 19.10
N VAL A 130 -18.56 -10.84 18.56
CA VAL A 130 -17.30 -10.59 19.25
C VAL A 130 -16.55 -9.47 18.53
N LYS A 131 -16.07 -8.49 19.30
CA LYS A 131 -15.14 -7.47 18.83
C LYS A 131 -13.78 -7.69 19.44
N ILE A 132 -12.74 -7.69 18.60
CA ILE A 132 -11.35 -7.65 19.00
C ILE A 132 -10.84 -6.24 18.69
N ILE A 133 -10.37 -5.54 19.71
CA ILE A 133 -9.97 -4.15 19.66
C ILE A 133 -8.48 -4.05 19.96
N THR A 134 -7.70 -3.60 18.97
CA THR A 134 -6.26 -3.40 19.11
C THR A 134 -5.97 -1.89 19.13
N ASP A 135 -5.30 -1.43 20.19
CA ASP A 135 -4.79 -0.07 20.28
C ASP A 135 -3.52 0.04 19.41
N ARG A 136 -3.58 0.88 18.39
CA ARG A 136 -2.49 1.15 17.43
C ARG A 136 -1.94 2.57 17.55
N THR A 137 -2.28 3.27 18.61
CA THR A 137 -1.90 4.68 18.80
C THR A 137 -0.39 4.87 18.67
N ARG A 138 0.38 4.09 19.43
CA ARG A 138 1.85 4.16 19.40
C ARG A 138 2.44 3.84 18.02
N GLU A 139 1.91 2.82 17.34
CA GLU A 139 2.37 2.45 15.99
C GLU A 139 2.08 3.57 15.00
N THR A 140 0.88 4.13 15.06
CA THR A 140 0.45 5.23 14.19
C THR A 140 1.25 6.51 14.46
N GLU A 141 1.54 6.84 15.71
CA GLU A 141 2.38 7.98 16.09
C GLU A 141 3.82 7.83 15.58
N ILE A 142 4.42 6.64 15.73
CA ILE A 142 5.77 6.35 15.21
C ILE A 142 5.80 6.51 13.70
N LEU A 143 4.82 5.94 12.99
CA LEU A 143 4.71 6.07 11.54
C LEU A 143 4.54 7.53 11.10
N LYS A 144 3.68 8.27 11.79
CA LYS A 144 3.46 9.69 11.53
C LYS A 144 4.73 10.51 11.73
N SER A 145 5.41 10.32 12.87
CA SER A 145 6.67 11.03 13.18
C SER A 145 7.78 10.69 12.16
N LYS A 146 7.90 9.41 11.79
CA LYS A 146 8.85 8.97 10.74
C LYS A 146 8.56 9.68 9.42
N ASN A 147 7.30 9.75 9.02
CA ASN A 147 6.90 10.34 7.74
C ASN A 147 7.06 11.87 7.75
N GLU A 148 6.74 12.54 8.84
CA GLU A 148 7.01 13.97 9.03
C GLU A 148 8.51 14.26 8.95
N PHE A 149 9.35 13.44 9.59
CA PHE A 149 10.81 13.55 9.48
C PHE A 149 11.29 13.41 8.04
N ILE A 150 10.80 12.39 7.31
CA ILE A 150 11.14 12.18 5.90
C ILE A 150 10.73 13.39 5.06
N ALA A 151 9.53 13.94 5.27
CA ALA A 151 9.03 15.09 4.52
C ALA A 151 9.88 16.35 4.75
N VAL A 152 10.23 16.62 6.01
CA VAL A 152 11.10 17.77 6.37
C VAL A 152 12.51 17.58 5.82
N ALA A 153 13.12 16.41 6.01
CA ALA A 153 14.46 16.12 5.52
C ALA A 153 14.56 16.23 3.98
N ALA A 154 13.56 15.67 3.28
CA ALA A 154 13.52 15.74 1.82
C ALA A 154 13.36 17.18 1.30
N HIS A 155 12.54 18.00 1.96
CA HIS A 155 12.43 19.42 1.62
C HIS A 155 13.76 20.17 1.83
N GLN A 156 14.42 19.92 2.95
CA GLN A 156 15.71 20.54 3.29
C GLN A 156 16.85 20.07 2.38
N LEU A 157 16.80 18.87 1.84
CA LEU A 157 17.75 18.35 0.85
C LEU A 157 17.50 18.87 -0.56
N ARG A 158 16.23 19.03 -0.95
CA ARG A 158 15.88 19.49 -2.30
C ARG A 158 16.47 20.87 -2.60
N THR A 159 16.36 21.81 -1.69
CA THR A 159 16.81 23.20 -1.90
C THR A 159 18.30 23.31 -2.23
N PRO A 160 19.26 22.78 -1.43
CA PRO A 160 20.67 22.83 -1.76
C PRO A 160 21.02 22.02 -3.02
N LEU A 161 20.37 20.87 -3.25
CA LEU A 161 20.60 20.08 -4.45
C LEU A 161 20.15 20.78 -5.73
N THR A 162 19.01 21.49 -5.67
CA THR A 162 18.56 22.31 -6.82
C THR A 162 19.57 23.43 -7.11
N ALA A 163 20.12 24.06 -6.08
CA ALA A 163 21.16 25.07 -6.26
C ALA A 163 22.46 24.49 -6.89
N VAL A 164 22.87 23.29 -6.44
CA VAL A 164 24.03 22.58 -7.03
C VAL A 164 23.77 22.22 -8.50
N SER A 165 22.59 21.67 -8.82
CA SER A 165 22.18 21.36 -10.20
C SER A 165 22.24 22.62 -11.08
N TRP A 166 21.69 23.72 -10.59
CA TRP A 166 21.71 25.01 -11.31
C TRP A 166 23.13 25.53 -11.56
N ILE A 167 24.05 25.38 -10.60
CA ILE A 167 25.46 25.75 -10.77
C ILE A 167 26.11 24.91 -11.89
N PHE A 168 25.86 23.59 -11.90
CA PHE A 168 26.36 22.73 -12.98
C PHE A 168 25.74 23.05 -14.34
N GLU A 169 24.45 23.40 -14.39
CA GLU A 169 23.81 23.86 -15.64
C GLU A 169 24.40 25.16 -16.17
N LEU A 170 24.76 26.10 -15.30
CA LEU A 170 25.48 27.31 -15.71
C LEU A 170 26.89 27.00 -16.22
N LEU A 171 27.64 26.16 -15.50
CA LEU A 171 28.96 25.72 -15.91
C LEU A 171 28.93 24.99 -17.26
N ALA A 172 27.90 24.19 -17.54
CA ALA A 172 27.77 23.50 -18.83
C ALA A 172 27.62 24.42 -20.04
N LYS A 173 27.25 25.70 -19.82
CA LYS A 173 27.14 26.74 -20.87
C LYS A 173 28.45 27.47 -21.14
N GLU A 174 29.44 27.32 -20.25
CA GLU A 174 30.76 27.95 -20.41
C GLU A 174 31.65 27.17 -21.40
N PRO A 175 32.68 27.81 -21.95
CA PRO A 175 33.65 27.13 -22.81
C PRO A 175 34.53 26.19 -22.00
N LEU A 176 34.10 24.92 -21.85
CA LEU A 176 34.78 23.88 -21.12
C LEU A 176 35.66 23.02 -22.04
N ASN A 177 36.82 22.59 -21.55
CA ASN A 177 37.57 21.51 -22.18
C ASN A 177 36.85 20.16 -21.95
N GLU A 178 37.24 19.13 -22.70
CA GLU A 178 36.56 17.82 -22.66
C GLU A 178 36.51 17.21 -21.25
N ASN A 179 37.59 17.30 -20.49
CA ASN A 179 37.69 16.79 -19.14
C ASN A 179 36.74 17.53 -18.16
N GLN A 180 36.68 18.86 -18.27
CA GLN A 180 35.79 19.71 -17.51
C GLN A 180 34.32 19.40 -17.84
N ARG A 181 34.00 19.22 -19.11
CA ARG A 181 32.67 18.89 -19.60
C ARG A 181 32.22 17.55 -19.04
N GLN A 182 33.07 16.53 -19.00
CA GLN A 182 32.76 15.23 -18.39
C GLN A 182 32.51 15.36 -16.90
N LEU A 183 33.28 16.15 -16.16
CA LEU A 183 33.04 16.38 -14.72
C LEU A 183 31.74 17.10 -14.45
N VAL A 184 31.43 18.14 -15.24
CA VAL A 184 30.15 18.88 -15.09
C VAL A 184 28.96 17.98 -15.40
N ASN A 185 29.01 17.18 -16.46
CA ASN A 185 27.95 16.23 -16.79
C ASN A 185 27.75 15.17 -15.67
N SER A 186 28.85 14.63 -15.14
CA SER A 186 28.76 13.69 -13.99
C SER A 186 28.17 14.35 -12.75
N GLY A 187 28.43 15.63 -12.52
CA GLY A 187 27.84 16.42 -11.44
C GLY A 187 26.32 16.61 -11.63
N LEU A 188 25.89 16.94 -12.86
CA LEU A 188 24.47 17.05 -13.23
C LEU A 188 23.74 15.74 -13.03
N GLU A 189 24.28 14.64 -13.55
CA GLU A 189 23.69 13.30 -13.40
C GLU A 189 23.56 12.89 -11.93
N SER A 190 24.60 13.14 -11.13
CA SER A 190 24.60 12.84 -9.69
C SER A 190 23.56 13.67 -8.93
N SER A 191 23.46 14.96 -9.24
CA SER A 191 22.48 15.86 -8.63
C SER A 191 21.05 15.46 -8.97
N ALA A 192 20.78 15.17 -10.25
CA ALA A 192 19.48 14.70 -10.72
C ALA A 192 19.08 13.36 -10.07
N PHE A 193 20.05 12.44 -9.93
CA PHE A 193 19.84 11.16 -9.25
C PHE A 193 19.45 11.32 -7.77
N ILE A 194 20.15 12.18 -7.02
CA ILE A 194 19.82 12.43 -5.61
C ILE A 194 18.45 13.10 -5.50
N LEU A 195 18.13 14.06 -6.36
CA LEU A 195 16.80 14.69 -6.40
C LEU A 195 15.69 13.66 -6.69
N LYS A 196 15.92 12.70 -7.59
CA LYS A 196 14.99 11.59 -7.84
C LYS A 196 14.77 10.77 -6.59
N ILE A 197 15.83 10.35 -5.86
CA ILE A 197 15.72 9.60 -4.62
C ILE A 197 14.90 10.36 -3.58
N VAL A 198 15.15 11.65 -3.40
CA VAL A 198 14.43 12.51 -2.44
C VAL A 198 12.96 12.58 -2.79
N ASN A 199 12.61 12.71 -4.08
CA ASN A 199 11.23 12.74 -4.54
C ASN A 199 10.53 11.36 -4.37
N ASP A 200 11.21 10.26 -4.76
CA ASP A 200 10.71 8.90 -4.58
C ASP A 200 10.40 8.62 -3.10
N LEU A 201 11.26 9.07 -2.18
CA LEU A 201 11.08 8.89 -0.74
C LEU A 201 9.87 9.67 -0.21
N LEU A 202 9.67 10.91 -0.70
CA LEU A 202 8.47 11.70 -0.40
C LEU A 202 7.19 11.04 -0.91
N ASP A 203 7.23 10.48 -2.11
CA ASP A 203 6.07 9.83 -2.70
C ASP A 203 5.73 8.55 -1.94
N ILE A 204 6.73 7.77 -1.50
CA ILE A 204 6.53 6.61 -0.62
C ILE A 204 5.91 7.03 0.71
N SER A 205 6.42 8.09 1.35
CA SER A 205 5.83 8.62 2.59
C SER A 205 4.35 8.97 2.41
N LYS A 206 3.99 9.66 1.30
CA LYS A 206 2.59 9.99 0.99
C LYS A 206 1.73 8.76 0.70
N ILE A 207 2.30 7.74 0.03
CA ILE A 207 1.61 6.46 -0.23
C ILE A 207 1.30 5.76 1.09
N GLU A 208 2.29 5.64 2.00
CA GLU A 208 2.13 5.00 3.31
C GLU A 208 1.09 5.71 4.20
N GLU A 209 0.98 7.02 4.07
CA GLU A 209 -0.02 7.82 4.79
C GLU A 209 -1.43 7.80 4.15
N GLY A 210 -1.57 7.22 2.96
CA GLY A 210 -2.81 7.31 2.17
C GLY A 210 -3.09 8.73 1.64
N ARG A 211 -2.08 9.62 1.62
CA ARG A 211 -2.16 11.02 1.20
C ARG A 211 -1.63 11.27 -0.21
N PHE A 212 -1.30 10.21 -0.94
CA PHE A 212 -0.70 10.35 -2.28
C PHE A 212 -1.61 11.09 -3.27
N GLY A 213 -2.91 11.14 -2.99
CA GLY A 213 -3.92 11.86 -3.74
C GLY A 213 -4.09 11.30 -5.15
N TYR A 214 -5.30 10.87 -5.50
CA TYR A 214 -5.60 10.37 -6.84
C TYR A 214 -6.75 11.14 -7.45
N ASN A 215 -6.61 11.49 -8.73
CA ASN A 215 -7.63 12.18 -9.52
C ASN A 215 -7.96 11.32 -10.75
N PHE A 216 -8.93 10.43 -10.59
CA PHE A 216 -9.34 9.50 -11.65
C PHE A 216 -10.16 10.19 -12.74
N LYS A 217 -9.82 9.88 -14.01
CA LYS A 217 -10.51 10.32 -15.22
C LYS A 217 -10.59 9.18 -16.22
N THR A 218 -11.66 9.15 -16.99
CA THR A 218 -11.78 8.22 -18.12
C THR A 218 -11.03 8.76 -19.32
N ILE A 219 -10.11 7.95 -19.85
CA ILE A 219 -9.27 8.30 -21.00
C ILE A 219 -9.13 7.12 -21.96
N ASN A 220 -8.71 7.38 -23.20
CA ASN A 220 -8.27 6.36 -24.14
C ASN A 220 -6.82 5.96 -23.81
N LEU A 221 -6.63 4.70 -23.36
CA LEU A 221 -5.33 4.18 -22.93
C LEU A 221 -4.31 4.12 -24.07
N ILE A 222 -4.75 3.85 -25.30
CA ILE A 222 -3.86 3.73 -26.47
C ILE A 222 -3.20 5.09 -26.75
N ASP A 223 -4.01 6.13 -26.89
CA ASP A 223 -3.52 7.50 -27.16
C ASP A 223 -2.63 7.99 -26.00
N TYR A 224 -3.02 7.61 -24.77
CA TYR A 224 -2.26 7.99 -23.59
C TYR A 224 -0.86 7.35 -23.56
N ILE A 225 -0.73 6.05 -23.84
CA ILE A 225 0.58 5.39 -23.90
C ILE A 225 1.39 5.93 -25.07
N GLU A 226 0.80 6.17 -26.24
CA GLU A 226 1.50 6.81 -27.35
C GLU A 226 2.10 8.15 -26.98
N LYS A 227 1.32 8.99 -26.32
CA LYS A 227 1.77 10.29 -25.83
C LYS A 227 2.98 10.16 -24.89
N ILE A 228 2.94 9.21 -23.95
CA ILE A 228 4.09 8.96 -23.04
C ILE A 228 5.32 8.52 -23.82
N LEU A 229 5.20 7.59 -24.76
CA LEU A 229 6.35 7.06 -25.51
C LEU A 229 7.05 8.10 -26.40
N ILE A 230 6.37 9.18 -26.77
CA ILE A 230 6.98 10.27 -27.53
C ILE A 230 7.53 11.42 -26.67
N GLU A 231 7.37 11.35 -25.34
CA GLU A 231 7.93 12.38 -24.44
C GLU A 231 9.46 12.52 -24.63
N PRO A 232 9.97 13.75 -24.67
CA PRO A 232 11.39 14.01 -24.93
C PRO A 232 12.32 13.27 -23.98
N GLU A 233 11.98 13.18 -22.71
CA GLU A 233 12.78 12.52 -21.67
C GLU A 233 13.00 11.03 -21.97
N ILE A 234 11.97 10.32 -22.42
CA ILE A 234 12.08 8.90 -22.80
C ILE A 234 12.94 8.74 -24.04
N LYS A 235 12.70 9.56 -25.07
CA LYS A 235 13.46 9.51 -26.32
C LYS A 235 14.95 9.77 -26.09
N GLU A 236 15.28 10.84 -25.39
CA GLU A 236 16.68 11.18 -25.11
C GLU A 236 17.38 10.09 -24.29
N THR A 237 16.69 9.50 -23.31
CA THR A 237 17.25 8.40 -22.52
C THR A 237 17.49 7.16 -23.37
N ALA A 238 16.56 6.81 -24.24
CA ALA A 238 16.68 5.68 -25.16
C ALA A 238 17.80 5.89 -26.19
N ASP A 239 17.89 7.09 -26.80
CA ASP A 239 18.90 7.43 -27.77
C ASP A 239 20.32 7.41 -27.16
N LYS A 240 20.48 7.95 -25.93
CA LYS A 240 21.76 7.89 -25.18
C LYS A 240 22.19 6.47 -24.87
N ALA A 241 21.23 5.58 -24.55
CA ALA A 241 21.46 4.15 -24.28
C ALA A 241 21.61 3.31 -25.56
N GLY A 242 21.28 3.87 -26.74
CA GLY A 242 21.24 3.13 -28.01
C GLY A 242 20.14 2.07 -28.03
N VAL A 243 19.02 2.29 -27.34
CA VAL A 243 17.88 1.37 -27.21
C VAL A 243 16.72 1.85 -28.07
N LYS A 244 16.08 0.93 -28.80
CA LYS A 244 14.90 1.22 -29.61
C LYS A 244 13.62 0.93 -28.84
N ILE A 245 12.64 1.83 -28.95
CA ILE A 245 11.33 1.64 -28.30
C ILE A 245 10.27 1.40 -29.35
N TYR A 246 9.47 0.36 -29.14
CA TYR A 246 8.36 -0.02 -30.00
C TYR A 246 7.04 -0.06 -29.21
N PHE A 247 5.97 0.32 -29.86
CA PHE A 247 4.62 0.17 -29.34
C PHE A 247 3.85 -0.89 -30.12
N ASN A 248 3.58 -2.02 -29.46
CA ASN A 248 2.73 -3.08 -30.00
C ASN A 248 1.26 -2.73 -29.69
N LYS A 249 0.63 -2.00 -30.61
CA LYS A 249 -0.75 -1.55 -30.46
C LYS A 249 -1.71 -2.74 -30.55
N PRO A 250 -2.78 -2.74 -29.74
CA PRO A 250 -3.86 -3.69 -29.88
C PRO A 250 -4.65 -3.42 -31.20
N PRO A 251 -5.44 -4.39 -31.67
CA PRO A 251 -6.25 -4.19 -32.87
C PRO A 251 -7.41 -3.20 -32.68
N GLU A 252 -7.79 -2.93 -31.44
CA GLU A 252 -8.82 -1.95 -31.08
C GLU A 252 -8.32 -0.52 -31.32
N SER A 253 -9.21 0.35 -31.81
CA SER A 253 -8.88 1.76 -32.02
C SER A 253 -8.97 2.59 -30.75
N SER A 254 -9.69 2.13 -29.73
CA SER A 254 -9.87 2.82 -28.45
C SER A 254 -10.11 1.83 -27.31
N ILE A 255 -9.48 2.07 -26.18
CA ILE A 255 -9.67 1.34 -24.92
C ILE A 255 -9.86 2.36 -23.81
N GLU A 256 -11.09 2.51 -23.35
CA GLU A 256 -11.40 3.41 -22.24
C GLU A 256 -11.09 2.77 -20.90
N VAL A 257 -10.36 3.49 -20.04
CA VAL A 257 -10.04 3.13 -18.67
C VAL A 257 -10.16 4.35 -17.75
N ASN A 258 -10.50 4.11 -16.49
CA ASN A 258 -10.56 5.18 -15.48
C ASN A 258 -9.28 5.19 -14.66
N ILE A 259 -8.44 6.19 -14.87
CA ILE A 259 -7.10 6.28 -14.28
C ILE A 259 -6.78 7.68 -13.76
N ASP A 260 -5.79 7.77 -12.89
CA ASP A 260 -5.06 9.02 -12.64
C ASP A 260 -3.88 9.10 -13.62
N GLU A 261 -3.95 10.04 -14.56
CA GLU A 261 -2.96 10.23 -15.61
C GLU A 261 -1.55 10.47 -15.05
N GLN A 262 -1.41 11.32 -14.04
CA GLN A 262 -0.10 11.66 -13.48
C GLN A 262 0.55 10.47 -12.78
N LYS A 263 -0.24 9.71 -12.02
CA LYS A 263 0.24 8.52 -11.30
C LYS A 263 0.56 7.37 -12.25
N LEU A 264 -0.28 7.15 -13.27
CA LEU A 264 0.01 6.12 -14.26
C LEU A 264 1.22 6.50 -15.12
N ALA A 265 1.40 7.79 -15.49
CA ALA A 265 2.65 8.24 -16.13
C ALA A 265 3.86 7.88 -15.29
N MET A 266 3.87 8.20 -13.99
CA MET A 266 4.96 7.86 -13.08
C MET A 266 5.25 6.34 -13.07
N ALA A 267 4.24 5.49 -13.08
CA ALA A 267 4.42 4.04 -13.13
C ALA A 267 5.05 3.61 -14.47
N LEU A 268 4.53 4.11 -15.60
CA LEU A 268 5.06 3.80 -16.94
C LEU A 268 6.49 4.31 -17.13
N PHE A 269 6.78 5.55 -16.70
CA PHE A 269 8.15 6.09 -16.74
C PHE A 269 9.13 5.23 -15.94
N ASN A 270 8.77 4.77 -14.74
CA ASN A 270 9.63 3.88 -13.95
C ASN A 270 9.88 2.53 -14.63
N LEU A 271 8.88 1.94 -15.29
CA LEU A 271 9.04 0.67 -16.00
C LEU A 271 9.87 0.85 -17.27
N ILE A 272 9.62 1.90 -18.05
CA ILE A 272 10.34 2.18 -19.29
C ILE A 272 11.80 2.61 -19.01
N ASP A 273 12.04 3.46 -18.01
CA ASP A 273 13.38 3.85 -17.56
C ASP A 273 14.21 2.62 -17.13
N ASN A 274 13.59 1.69 -16.36
CA ASN A 274 14.23 0.43 -16.01
C ASN A 274 14.54 -0.41 -17.24
N ALA A 275 13.61 -0.54 -18.17
CA ALA A 275 13.76 -1.32 -19.41
C ALA A 275 14.88 -0.74 -20.30
N ILE A 276 15.11 0.57 -20.29
CA ILE A 276 16.20 1.23 -21.00
C ILE A 276 17.53 1.05 -20.28
N ARG A 277 17.56 1.36 -18.95
CA ARG A 277 18.81 1.35 -18.15
C ARG A 277 19.45 -0.02 -17.99
N TYR A 278 18.62 -1.06 -17.85
CA TYR A 278 19.10 -2.44 -17.68
C TYR A 278 19.14 -3.21 -19.00
N ASN A 279 19.02 -2.51 -20.14
CA ASN A 279 19.09 -3.11 -21.45
C ASN A 279 20.54 -3.40 -21.88
N VAL A 280 20.67 -4.20 -22.95
CA VAL A 280 21.93 -4.36 -23.67
C VAL A 280 22.08 -3.25 -24.71
N LYS A 281 23.32 -2.99 -25.14
CA LYS A 281 23.59 -2.03 -26.21
C LYS A 281 22.88 -2.47 -27.51
N ASN A 282 22.19 -1.55 -28.16
CA ASN A 282 21.33 -1.79 -29.34
C ASN A 282 20.16 -2.75 -29.04
N GLY A 283 19.73 -2.82 -27.78
CA GLY A 283 18.57 -3.59 -27.36
C GLY A 283 17.25 -2.91 -27.72
N GLU A 284 16.17 -3.57 -27.32
CA GLU A 284 14.80 -3.12 -27.61
C GLU A 284 13.95 -3.06 -26.36
N VAL A 285 13.01 -2.12 -26.34
CA VAL A 285 11.92 -2.03 -25.39
C VAL A 285 10.60 -2.09 -26.18
N ILE A 286 9.73 -3.02 -25.80
CA ILE A 286 8.43 -3.19 -26.46
C ILE A 286 7.34 -2.98 -25.42
N VAL A 287 6.53 -1.93 -25.60
CA VAL A 287 5.32 -1.70 -24.80
C VAL A 287 4.13 -2.29 -25.53
N GLY A 288 3.34 -3.11 -24.84
CA GLY A 288 2.19 -3.77 -25.41
C GLY A 288 0.92 -3.57 -24.56
N ILE A 289 -0.23 -3.65 -25.22
CA ILE A 289 -1.55 -3.63 -24.60
C ILE A 289 -2.31 -4.86 -25.07
N GLU A 290 -2.93 -5.57 -24.14
CA GLU A 290 -3.77 -6.75 -24.44
C GLU A 290 -5.00 -6.77 -23.53
N ARG A 291 -6.18 -7.09 -24.10
CA ARG A 291 -7.38 -7.33 -23.32
C ARG A 291 -7.36 -8.77 -22.79
N LEU A 292 -7.51 -8.94 -21.48
CA LEU A 292 -7.61 -10.28 -20.89
C LEU A 292 -8.95 -10.92 -21.25
N LYS A 293 -8.88 -12.13 -21.79
CA LYS A 293 -10.09 -12.94 -22.07
C LYS A 293 -10.76 -13.29 -20.74
N ASP A 294 -12.08 -13.18 -20.69
CA ASP A 294 -12.93 -13.54 -19.55
C ASP A 294 -12.70 -12.73 -18.25
N LYS A 295 -11.95 -11.62 -18.32
CA LYS A 295 -11.72 -10.73 -17.16
C LYS A 295 -11.91 -9.28 -17.58
N PRO A 296 -12.53 -8.45 -16.74
CA PRO A 296 -12.73 -7.02 -17.02
C PRO A 296 -11.42 -6.22 -16.79
N TYR A 297 -10.32 -6.67 -17.39
CA TYR A 297 -9.00 -6.07 -17.23
C TYR A 297 -8.27 -5.93 -18.57
N ILE A 298 -7.51 -4.88 -18.68
CA ILE A 298 -6.49 -4.68 -19.72
C ILE A 298 -5.14 -4.95 -19.11
N GLN A 299 -4.30 -5.72 -19.79
CA GLN A 299 -2.91 -5.97 -19.44
C GLN A 299 -2.01 -5.04 -20.26
N ILE A 300 -1.09 -4.40 -19.56
CA ILE A 300 -0.01 -3.63 -20.17
C ILE A 300 1.30 -4.36 -19.88
N SER A 301 2.14 -4.48 -20.89
CA SER A 301 3.46 -5.11 -20.79
C SER A 301 4.56 -4.14 -21.22
N VAL A 302 5.67 -4.16 -20.49
CA VAL A 302 6.92 -3.48 -20.86
C VAL A 302 8.00 -4.56 -20.92
N LYS A 303 8.41 -4.92 -22.13
CA LYS A 303 9.40 -5.96 -22.40
C LYS A 303 10.72 -5.32 -22.77
N ASP A 304 11.82 -5.80 -22.21
CA ASP A 304 13.19 -5.45 -22.56
C ASP A 304 13.99 -6.67 -23.01
N THR A 305 15.11 -6.42 -23.69
CA THR A 305 16.11 -7.43 -24.09
C THR A 305 17.36 -7.35 -23.23
N GLY A 306 17.22 -6.93 -21.97
CA GLY A 306 18.31 -6.59 -21.08
C GLY A 306 18.92 -7.76 -20.30
N ILE A 307 19.55 -7.41 -19.17
CA ILE A 307 20.30 -8.35 -18.33
C ILE A 307 19.43 -9.41 -17.61
N GLY A 308 18.12 -9.21 -17.55
CA GLY A 308 17.20 -10.06 -16.83
C GLY A 308 17.36 -9.98 -15.30
N VAL A 309 16.54 -10.75 -14.58
CA VAL A 309 16.48 -10.82 -13.12
C VAL A 309 16.72 -12.25 -12.64
N PRO A 310 17.60 -12.48 -11.65
CA PRO A 310 17.80 -13.80 -11.04
C PRO A 310 16.52 -14.31 -10.36
N LYS A 311 16.27 -15.62 -10.44
CA LYS A 311 15.05 -16.25 -9.86
C LYS A 311 14.97 -16.10 -8.34
N GLU A 312 16.09 -16.11 -7.65
CA GLU A 312 16.21 -15.90 -6.21
C GLU A 312 15.74 -14.52 -5.76
N ASP A 313 15.88 -13.52 -6.63
CA ASP A 313 15.53 -12.12 -6.36
C ASP A 313 14.06 -11.79 -6.67
N ALA A 314 13.37 -12.70 -7.36
CA ALA A 314 12.01 -12.48 -7.86
C ALA A 314 11.01 -12.04 -6.76
N LYS A 315 11.09 -12.64 -5.58
CA LYS A 315 10.16 -12.37 -4.47
C LYS A 315 10.34 -10.98 -3.86
N LYS A 316 11.54 -10.41 -3.99
CA LYS A 316 11.91 -9.13 -3.36
C LYS A 316 11.92 -7.95 -4.33
N LEU A 317 11.71 -8.19 -5.63
CA LEU A 317 11.93 -7.19 -6.67
C LEU A 317 11.05 -5.92 -6.51
N PHE A 318 9.88 -6.08 -5.91
CA PHE A 318 8.96 -4.97 -5.61
C PHE A 318 9.11 -4.43 -4.17
N ASP A 319 10.11 -4.88 -3.40
CA ASP A 319 10.35 -4.38 -2.04
C ASP A 319 11.14 -3.06 -2.10
N LYS A 320 10.96 -2.23 -1.06
CA LYS A 320 11.67 -0.94 -0.94
C LYS A 320 13.17 -1.15 -0.86
N PHE A 321 13.92 -0.32 -1.59
CA PHE A 321 15.38 -0.31 -1.62
C PHE A 321 16.02 -1.59 -2.17
N PHE A 322 15.23 -2.54 -2.65
CA PHE A 322 15.77 -3.77 -3.19
C PHE A 322 16.28 -3.56 -4.62
N ARG A 323 17.45 -4.12 -4.90
CA ARG A 323 18.07 -4.20 -6.23
C ARG A 323 18.73 -5.56 -6.38
N ALA A 324 18.46 -6.23 -7.50
CA ALA A 324 19.11 -7.49 -7.83
C ALA A 324 20.63 -7.30 -7.97
N GLU A 325 21.42 -8.31 -7.59
CA GLU A 325 22.88 -8.21 -7.57
C GLU A 325 23.47 -7.89 -8.96
N ASN A 326 22.92 -8.49 -10.01
CA ASN A 326 23.32 -8.22 -11.39
C ASN A 326 23.00 -6.76 -11.82
N ALA A 327 21.87 -6.21 -11.34
CA ALA A 327 21.47 -4.83 -11.61
C ALA A 327 22.40 -3.82 -10.89
N VAL A 328 22.89 -4.13 -9.69
CA VAL A 328 23.86 -3.30 -8.96
C VAL A 328 25.20 -3.28 -9.69
N LYS A 329 25.62 -4.43 -10.26
CA LYS A 329 26.88 -4.55 -11.03
C LYS A 329 26.80 -3.87 -12.40
N ALA A 330 25.62 -3.89 -13.04
CA ALA A 330 25.44 -3.36 -14.39
C ALA A 330 25.32 -1.84 -14.41
N VAL A 331 24.65 -1.23 -13.43
CA VAL A 331 24.33 0.20 -13.40
C VAL A 331 24.67 0.78 -12.03
N THR A 332 25.61 1.72 -12.04
CA THR A 332 25.89 2.56 -10.86
C THR A 332 24.75 3.57 -10.70
N GLY A 333 23.94 3.41 -9.67
CA GLY A 333 22.79 4.29 -9.40
C GLY A 333 21.46 3.60 -9.66
N GLY A 334 20.55 3.82 -8.75
CA GLY A 334 19.19 3.26 -8.70
C GLY A 334 18.73 3.23 -7.25
N SER A 335 17.58 3.83 -6.96
CA SER A 335 17.06 3.92 -5.59
C SER A 335 16.50 2.59 -5.06
N GLY A 336 16.11 1.68 -5.96
CA GLY A 336 15.32 0.48 -5.60
C GLY A 336 13.90 0.82 -5.13
N LEU A 337 13.41 2.02 -5.42
CA LEU A 337 12.09 2.50 -4.99
C LEU A 337 11.05 2.48 -6.11
N GLY A 338 11.50 2.58 -7.37
CA GLY A 338 10.60 2.73 -8.52
C GLY A 338 9.58 1.61 -8.66
N LEU A 339 9.98 0.34 -8.55
CA LEU A 339 9.05 -0.80 -8.67
C LEU A 339 8.07 -0.89 -7.49
N TYR A 340 8.50 -0.51 -6.29
CA TYR A 340 7.59 -0.39 -5.15
C TYR A 340 6.51 0.68 -5.41
N ILE A 341 6.89 1.83 -5.95
CA ILE A 341 5.95 2.91 -6.33
C ILE A 341 4.99 2.41 -7.41
N VAL A 342 5.50 1.72 -8.45
CA VAL A 342 4.68 1.11 -9.51
C VAL A 342 3.62 0.19 -8.91
N ARG A 343 4.02 -0.77 -8.05
CA ARG A 343 3.10 -1.72 -7.42
C ARG A 343 1.97 -1.02 -6.65
N ASN A 344 2.30 0.04 -5.89
CA ASN A 344 1.30 0.77 -5.11
C ASN A 344 0.35 1.59 -6.01
N ILE A 345 0.87 2.24 -7.04
CA ILE A 345 0.04 2.96 -8.01
C ILE A 345 -0.95 2.01 -8.68
N ILE A 346 -0.47 0.89 -9.21
CA ILE A 346 -1.31 -0.07 -9.94
C ILE A 346 -2.37 -0.70 -9.02
N ARG A 347 -1.99 -1.10 -7.79
CA ARG A 347 -2.95 -1.60 -6.80
C ARG A 347 -4.05 -0.58 -6.50
N ARG A 348 -3.70 0.70 -6.39
CA ARG A 348 -4.68 1.77 -6.17
C ARG A 348 -5.59 1.98 -7.37
N HIS A 349 -5.16 1.63 -8.57
CA HIS A 349 -5.99 1.59 -9.79
C HIS A 349 -6.83 0.30 -9.90
N GLY A 350 -6.77 -0.60 -8.92
CA GLY A 350 -7.51 -1.87 -8.93
C GLY A 350 -6.84 -2.97 -9.77
N GLY A 351 -5.58 -2.80 -10.11
CA GLY A 351 -4.79 -3.75 -10.87
C GLY A 351 -3.77 -4.52 -10.03
N GLU A 352 -3.07 -5.41 -10.70
CA GLU A 352 -1.97 -6.23 -10.19
C GLU A 352 -0.71 -6.02 -11.00
N THR A 353 0.47 -6.30 -10.40
CA THR A 353 1.78 -6.23 -11.07
C THR A 353 2.52 -7.55 -10.90
N TRP A 354 3.16 -8.01 -11.97
CA TRP A 354 4.08 -9.15 -11.96
C TRP A 354 5.13 -8.99 -13.05
N PHE A 355 6.04 -9.93 -13.15
CA PHE A 355 7.04 -9.96 -14.21
C PHE A 355 7.46 -11.38 -14.55
N GLU A 356 8.03 -11.53 -15.74
CA GLU A 356 8.71 -12.72 -16.23
C GLU A 356 10.11 -12.31 -16.69
N SER A 357 11.13 -13.08 -16.32
CA SER A 357 12.50 -12.73 -16.65
C SER A 357 13.41 -13.95 -16.72
N GLU A 358 14.38 -13.87 -17.62
CA GLU A 358 15.46 -14.85 -17.73
C GLU A 358 16.80 -14.09 -17.85
N ILE A 359 17.81 -14.53 -17.09
CA ILE A 359 19.14 -13.88 -17.09
C ILE A 359 19.69 -13.83 -18.51
N ASN A 360 20.17 -12.64 -18.92
CA ASN A 360 20.71 -12.34 -20.25
C ASN A 360 19.74 -12.51 -21.43
N ARG A 361 18.44 -12.61 -21.15
CA ARG A 361 17.38 -12.61 -22.18
C ARG A 361 16.36 -11.49 -22.02
N GLY A 362 16.50 -10.72 -20.92
CA GLY A 362 15.63 -9.61 -20.63
C GLY A 362 14.50 -9.95 -19.67
N SER A 363 13.63 -8.97 -19.50
CA SER A 363 12.45 -9.08 -18.63
C SER A 363 11.21 -8.56 -19.32
N THR A 364 10.06 -9.00 -18.86
CA THR A 364 8.78 -8.42 -19.21
C THR A 364 8.03 -8.10 -17.93
N PHE A 365 7.80 -6.83 -17.68
CA PHE A 365 6.97 -6.37 -16.58
C PHE A 365 5.55 -6.19 -17.06
N TYR A 366 4.62 -6.69 -16.26
CA TYR A 366 3.20 -6.63 -16.55
C TYR A 366 2.46 -5.89 -15.47
N PHE A 367 1.41 -5.20 -15.86
CA PHE A 367 0.39 -4.74 -14.93
C PHE A 367 -1.00 -4.75 -15.57
N THR A 368 -2.04 -4.78 -14.74
CA THR A 368 -3.41 -4.72 -15.20
C THR A 368 -4.10 -3.43 -14.78
N LEU A 369 -5.09 -3.02 -15.57
CA LEU A 369 -6.02 -1.95 -15.23
C LEU A 369 -7.45 -2.45 -15.45
N PRO A 370 -8.40 -2.19 -14.53
CA PRO A 370 -9.78 -2.59 -14.70
C PRO A 370 -10.47 -1.76 -15.80
N THR A 371 -11.34 -2.40 -16.58
CA THR A 371 -12.25 -1.72 -17.52
C THR A 371 -13.54 -1.26 -16.83
N ASP A 372 -13.90 -1.86 -15.69
CA ASP A 372 -15.02 -1.43 -14.86
C ASP A 372 -14.51 -0.56 -13.70
N PRO A 373 -14.91 0.73 -13.62
CA PRO A 373 -14.51 1.62 -12.52
C PRO A 373 -14.90 1.12 -11.12
N LYS A 374 -15.88 0.21 -11.00
CA LYS A 374 -16.28 -0.38 -9.72
C LYS A 374 -15.21 -1.26 -9.11
N LEU A 375 -14.26 -1.75 -9.90
CA LEU A 375 -13.13 -2.56 -9.45
C LEU A 375 -11.98 -1.71 -8.89
N ILE A 376 -12.06 -0.39 -9.00
CA ILE A 376 -11.07 0.52 -8.41
C ILE A 376 -11.37 0.63 -6.91
N PRO A 377 -10.40 0.30 -6.02
CA PRO A 377 -10.61 0.36 -4.59
C PRO A 377 -11.01 1.77 -4.12
N PRO A 378 -11.98 1.91 -3.21
CA PRO A 378 -12.31 3.20 -2.61
C PRO A 378 -11.11 3.77 -1.84
N LYS A 379 -11.06 5.10 -1.64
CA LYS A 379 -9.92 5.81 -0.99
C LYS A 379 -9.48 5.21 0.36
N GLU A 380 -10.42 4.60 1.07
CA GLU A 380 -10.24 4.07 2.42
C GLU A 380 -9.38 2.80 2.49
N PHE A 381 -9.25 2.04 1.38
CA PHE A 381 -8.43 0.82 1.33
C PHE A 381 -6.92 1.05 1.13
N ALA A 382 -6.47 2.28 0.94
CA ALA A 382 -5.07 2.58 0.63
C ALA A 382 -4.10 2.43 1.82
N ARG A 383 -4.59 2.19 3.05
CA ARG A 383 -3.77 2.12 4.27
C ARG A 383 -3.22 0.73 4.64
N GLU A 384 -3.63 -0.31 3.95
CA GLU A 384 -3.16 -1.65 4.28
C GLU A 384 -2.33 -2.24 3.16
N ILE A 385 -1.05 -2.01 3.17
CA ILE A 385 -0.11 -3.00 2.59
C ILE A 385 1.30 -2.55 2.98
N GLY A 386 1.75 -2.99 4.17
CA GLY A 386 3.14 -3.08 4.55
C GLY A 386 3.43 -4.54 4.85
#